data_6e29725c5bf1c76516dee59b2a9cec99
#
_entry.id   6e29725c5bf1c76516dee59b2a9cec99
#
_cell.length_a   1.000
_cell.length_b   1.000
_cell.length_c   1.000
_cell.angle_alpha   90.00
_cell.angle_beta   90.00
_cell.angle_gamma   90.00
#
_symmetry.space_group_name_H-M   'P 1'
#
loop_
_entity.id
_entity.type
_entity.pdbx_description
1 polymer ?
#
loop_
_entity_poly.entity_id
_entity_poly.type
_entity_poly.pdbx_seq_one_letter_code
_entity_poly.pdbx_strand_id
1 'polypeptide(L)'
;MLQRLNCECGAELASDAAYCLNCGKRHAIGCGVYVSGKRVYAKIFGKMGHEEFSLKRYDEEVSIRNLYEILGERIYFSRVEEVVISGECRELIEEGFENLRNSLYPFEISFSDVFETPEEFFEKLERVLRVRKELKTVDKAPEDKIQGSHSTIIGGREGYSLILSLARCPYVKKVVPGVIEGNATSIGGGVKLKLTRSDEKGNVRALLIDGSSVQQIHVITTASNREEGEELLKLLRGYVRDIQD
;
A
#
# COMPACT_ATOMS: atom_id res chain seq x y z
N MET A 1 -14.37 -6.08 32.20
CA MET A 1 -15.15 -4.89 31.81
C MET A 1 -14.99 -4.73 30.30
N LEU A 2 -16.01 -5.01 29.52
CA LEU A 2 -16.02 -4.70 28.09
C LEU A 2 -16.01 -3.18 27.94
N GLN A 3 -14.93 -2.65 27.38
CA GLN A 3 -14.87 -1.22 27.05
C GLN A 3 -15.98 -0.92 26.03
N ARG A 4 -16.94 -0.09 26.41
CA ARG A 4 -17.92 0.44 25.46
C ARG A 4 -17.20 1.37 24.52
N LEU A 5 -17.32 1.07 23.26
CA LEU A 5 -16.64 1.77 22.19
C LEU A 5 -17.66 2.66 21.49
N ASN A 6 -17.35 3.93 21.28
CA ASN A 6 -18.24 4.87 20.64
C ASN A 6 -17.69 5.30 19.28
N CYS A 7 -18.56 5.35 18.30
CA CYS A 7 -18.29 6.02 17.04
C CYS A 7 -18.09 7.52 17.25
N GLU A 8 -17.39 8.19 16.36
CA GLU A 8 -17.24 9.65 16.36
C GLU A 8 -18.60 10.39 16.29
N CYS A 9 -19.66 9.72 15.82
CA CYS A 9 -21.02 10.27 15.85
C CYS A 9 -21.74 10.12 17.20
N GLY A 10 -21.05 9.55 18.22
CA GLY A 10 -21.60 9.30 19.55
C GLY A 10 -22.37 7.98 19.73
N ALA A 11 -22.64 7.25 18.67
CA ALA A 11 -23.34 5.96 18.77
C ALA A 11 -22.42 4.89 19.40
N GLU A 12 -23.00 4.05 20.26
CA GLU A 12 -22.32 2.89 20.84
C GLU A 12 -22.08 1.84 19.75
N LEU A 13 -20.87 1.31 19.71
CA LEU A 13 -20.43 0.28 18.74
C LEU A 13 -20.33 -1.07 19.42
N ALA A 14 -20.71 -2.14 18.71
CA ALA A 14 -20.30 -3.47 19.08
C ALA A 14 -18.76 -3.60 19.00
N SER A 15 -18.17 -4.43 19.85
CA SER A 15 -16.71 -4.58 19.97
C SER A 15 -16.00 -5.00 18.69
N ASP A 16 -16.71 -5.64 17.78
CA ASP A 16 -16.25 -6.18 16.50
C ASP A 16 -16.82 -5.44 15.28
N ALA A 17 -17.52 -4.32 15.51
CA ALA A 17 -18.20 -3.60 14.43
C ALA A 17 -17.21 -3.06 13.39
N ALA A 18 -17.31 -3.53 12.16
CA ALA A 18 -16.54 -3.02 11.04
C ALA A 18 -17.00 -1.63 10.58
N TYR A 19 -18.24 -1.24 10.92
CA TYR A 19 -18.81 0.07 10.63
C TYR A 19 -19.92 0.45 11.63
N CYS A 20 -20.20 1.73 11.72
CA CYS A 20 -21.26 2.26 12.57
C CYS A 20 -22.62 2.12 11.90
N LEU A 21 -23.56 1.45 12.55
CA LEU A 21 -24.93 1.31 12.06
C LEU A 21 -25.72 2.63 12.01
N ASN A 22 -25.33 3.60 12.84
CA ASN A 22 -26.00 4.90 12.91
C ASN A 22 -25.59 5.85 11.78
N CYS A 23 -24.28 6.02 11.54
CA CYS A 23 -23.78 6.97 10.55
C CYS A 23 -23.11 6.31 9.33
N GLY A 24 -22.99 4.99 9.30
CA GLY A 24 -22.35 4.24 8.23
C GLY A 24 -20.82 4.36 8.17
N LYS A 25 -20.19 5.12 9.09
CA LYS A 25 -18.72 5.30 9.09
C LYS A 25 -18.01 3.97 9.27
N ARG A 26 -17.06 3.71 8.42
CA ARG A 26 -16.24 2.48 8.47
C ARG A 26 -15.24 2.54 9.62
N HIS A 27 -15.02 1.38 10.21
CA HIS A 27 -14.00 1.14 11.23
C HIS A 27 -12.96 0.13 10.75
N ALA A 28 -13.25 -0.62 9.69
CA ALA A 28 -12.27 -1.45 9.02
C ALA A 28 -11.18 -0.59 8.35
N ILE A 29 -9.92 -1.02 8.52
CA ILE A 29 -8.74 -0.34 7.96
C ILE A 29 -8.12 -1.11 6.80
N GLY A 30 -8.43 -2.39 6.67
CA GLY A 30 -7.99 -3.28 5.62
C GLY A 30 -8.21 -4.74 5.99
N CYS A 31 -7.95 -5.64 5.04
CA CYS A 31 -8.02 -7.07 5.24
C CYS A 31 -6.74 -7.73 4.72
N GLY A 32 -6.19 -8.68 5.50
CA GLY A 32 -5.19 -9.62 5.03
C GLY A 32 -5.83 -10.95 4.67
N VAL A 33 -5.40 -11.53 3.56
CA VAL A 33 -5.76 -12.89 3.14
C VAL A 33 -4.48 -13.69 2.97
N TYR A 34 -4.35 -14.77 3.73
CA TYR A 34 -3.22 -15.69 3.64
C TYR A 34 -3.67 -17.04 3.07
N VAL A 35 -3.04 -17.46 1.99
CA VAL A 35 -3.38 -18.67 1.26
C VAL A 35 -2.37 -19.77 1.57
N SER A 36 -2.84 -20.86 2.18
CA SER A 36 -2.06 -22.10 2.35
C SER A 36 -2.63 -23.21 1.49
N GLY A 37 -1.86 -24.28 1.32
CA GLY A 37 -2.32 -25.44 0.56
C GLY A 37 -3.59 -26.08 1.11
N LYS A 38 -3.92 -25.89 2.39
CA LYS A 38 -5.06 -26.53 3.05
C LYS A 38 -6.17 -25.56 3.46
N ARG A 39 -5.86 -24.29 3.67
CA ARG A 39 -6.81 -23.30 4.19
C ARG A 39 -6.50 -21.92 3.64
N VAL A 40 -7.53 -21.10 3.57
CA VAL A 40 -7.38 -19.66 3.38
C VAL A 40 -7.79 -18.98 4.68
N TYR A 41 -6.91 -18.16 5.20
CA TYR A 41 -7.11 -17.37 6.42
C TYR A 41 -7.38 -15.93 6.04
N ALA A 42 -8.32 -15.30 6.69
CA ALA A 42 -8.59 -13.87 6.51
C ALA A 42 -8.66 -13.18 7.86
N LYS A 43 -8.05 -12.00 7.92
CA LYS A 43 -8.08 -11.13 9.09
C LYS A 43 -8.44 -9.71 8.67
N ILE A 44 -9.59 -9.24 9.17
CA ILE A 44 -10.07 -7.89 8.97
C ILE A 44 -9.59 -7.05 10.13
N PHE A 45 -8.80 -6.04 9.84
CA PHE A 45 -8.28 -5.12 10.82
C PHE A 45 -9.22 -3.93 10.97
N GLY A 46 -9.59 -3.63 12.19
CA GLY A 46 -10.43 -2.49 12.54
C GLY A 46 -9.72 -1.54 13.51
N LYS A 47 -10.26 -0.34 13.67
CA LYS A 47 -9.79 0.64 14.67
C LYS A 47 -9.82 0.09 16.08
N MET A 48 -10.73 -0.82 16.36
CA MET A 48 -11.16 -1.23 17.68
C MET A 48 -10.90 -2.71 17.95
N GLY A 49 -10.37 -3.44 16.98
CA GLY A 49 -10.13 -4.86 17.06
C GLY A 49 -9.97 -5.47 15.69
N HIS A 50 -10.04 -6.77 15.63
CA HIS A 50 -9.99 -7.53 14.39
C HIS A 50 -11.02 -8.66 14.40
N GLU A 51 -11.46 -9.03 13.21
CA GLU A 51 -12.20 -10.26 12.95
C GLU A 51 -11.29 -11.21 12.19
N GLU A 52 -11.18 -12.46 12.65
CA GLU A 52 -10.37 -13.49 12.02
C GLU A 52 -11.22 -14.72 11.72
N PHE A 53 -11.06 -15.27 10.53
CA PHE A 53 -11.73 -16.50 10.15
C PHE A 53 -10.89 -17.26 9.12
N SER A 54 -11.23 -18.55 8.92
CA SER A 54 -10.56 -19.36 7.91
C SER A 54 -11.55 -20.29 7.21
N LEU A 55 -11.27 -20.56 5.94
CA LEU A 55 -12.03 -21.47 5.09
C LEU A 55 -11.13 -22.63 4.68
N LYS A 56 -11.69 -23.84 4.61
CA LYS A 56 -10.97 -25.02 4.13
C LYS A 56 -10.84 -24.93 2.61
N ARG A 57 -9.62 -25.09 2.10
CA ARG A 57 -9.34 -25.13 0.69
C ARG A 57 -9.36 -26.58 0.20
N TYR A 58 -9.93 -26.80 -0.97
CA TYR A 58 -9.93 -28.04 -1.74
C TYR A 58 -9.36 -27.73 -3.11
N ASP A 59 -8.76 -28.73 -3.77
CA ASP A 59 -8.02 -28.51 -5.02
C ASP A 59 -8.92 -28.48 -6.27
N GLU A 60 -10.22 -28.78 -6.13
CA GLU A 60 -11.15 -28.71 -7.25
C GLU A 60 -11.45 -27.25 -7.63
N GLU A 61 -11.38 -26.92 -8.90
CA GLU A 61 -11.57 -25.59 -9.44
C GLU A 61 -12.88 -24.92 -8.98
N VAL A 62 -13.99 -25.68 -9.00
CA VAL A 62 -15.29 -25.18 -8.53
C VAL A 62 -15.27 -24.87 -7.04
N SER A 63 -14.58 -25.68 -6.24
CA SER A 63 -14.45 -25.49 -4.80
C SER A 63 -13.60 -24.25 -4.49
N ILE A 64 -12.52 -24.04 -5.23
CA ILE A 64 -11.66 -22.84 -5.14
C ILE A 64 -12.49 -21.60 -5.45
N ARG A 65 -13.19 -21.58 -6.59
CA ARG A 65 -14.05 -20.44 -6.97
C ARG A 65 -15.09 -20.12 -5.90
N ASN A 66 -15.84 -21.12 -5.41
CA ASN A 66 -16.86 -20.93 -4.39
C ASN A 66 -16.25 -20.41 -3.07
N LEU A 67 -15.05 -20.88 -2.70
CA LEU A 67 -14.34 -20.42 -1.53
C LEU A 67 -14.08 -18.90 -1.60
N TYR A 68 -13.57 -18.42 -2.73
CA TYR A 68 -13.25 -17.00 -2.89
C TYR A 68 -14.50 -16.11 -3.05
N GLU A 69 -15.62 -16.63 -3.58
CA GLU A 69 -16.92 -15.94 -3.53
C GLU A 69 -17.40 -15.76 -2.09
N ILE A 70 -17.37 -16.80 -1.27
CA ILE A 70 -17.75 -16.74 0.16
C ILE A 70 -16.81 -15.80 0.94
N LEU A 71 -15.50 -15.88 0.65
CA LEU A 71 -14.48 -15.00 1.24
C LEU A 71 -14.76 -13.54 0.87
N GLY A 72 -14.96 -13.26 -0.41
CA GLY A 72 -15.24 -11.94 -0.92
C GLY A 72 -16.52 -11.35 -0.34
N GLU A 73 -17.59 -12.14 -0.28
CA GLU A 73 -18.84 -11.72 0.34
C GLU A 73 -18.64 -11.26 1.79
N ARG A 74 -17.94 -12.06 2.59
CA ARG A 74 -17.71 -11.74 4.00
C ARG A 74 -16.85 -10.50 4.20
N ILE A 75 -15.79 -10.33 3.38
CA ILE A 75 -14.94 -9.13 3.40
C ILE A 75 -15.76 -7.91 2.97
N TYR A 76 -16.60 -8.03 1.95
CA TYR A 76 -17.45 -6.94 1.44
C TYR A 76 -18.46 -6.46 2.47
N PHE A 77 -19.14 -7.37 3.18
CA PHE A 77 -20.08 -7.01 4.24
C PHE A 77 -19.39 -6.28 5.41
N SER A 78 -18.10 -6.52 5.62
CA SER A 78 -17.29 -5.76 6.58
C SER A 78 -16.86 -4.39 6.05
N ARG A 79 -17.29 -4.00 4.83
CA ARG A 79 -16.98 -2.72 4.17
C ARG A 79 -15.48 -2.44 4.05
N VAL A 80 -14.69 -3.48 3.86
CA VAL A 80 -13.27 -3.38 3.54
C VAL A 80 -13.13 -2.95 2.07
N GLU A 81 -12.18 -2.07 1.79
CA GLU A 81 -11.84 -1.64 0.42
C GLU A 81 -10.52 -2.24 -0.03
N GLU A 82 -9.52 -2.29 0.86
CA GLU A 82 -8.18 -2.78 0.56
C GLU A 82 -7.99 -4.20 1.10
N VAL A 83 -7.60 -5.12 0.22
CA VAL A 83 -7.25 -6.50 0.56
C VAL A 83 -5.80 -6.75 0.17
N VAL A 84 -5.01 -7.23 1.11
CA VAL A 84 -3.62 -7.62 0.87
C VAL A 84 -3.52 -9.14 0.92
N ILE A 85 -3.00 -9.73 -0.16
CA ILE A 85 -2.88 -11.19 -0.28
C ILE A 85 -1.43 -11.61 -0.05
N SER A 86 -1.26 -12.68 0.71
CA SER A 86 -0.01 -13.41 0.90
C SER A 86 -0.27 -14.92 0.96
N GLY A 87 0.77 -15.73 1.08
CA GLY A 87 0.63 -17.18 1.15
C GLY A 87 1.95 -17.91 1.34
N GLU A 88 1.87 -19.23 1.43
CA GLU A 88 3.01 -20.14 1.59
C GLU A 88 3.96 -20.12 0.38
N CYS A 89 3.44 -19.87 -0.82
CA CYS A 89 4.20 -19.76 -2.06
C CYS A 89 3.54 -18.80 -3.04
N ARG A 90 4.28 -18.43 -4.09
CA ARG A 90 3.86 -17.44 -5.06
C ARG A 90 2.63 -17.89 -5.87
N GLU A 91 2.56 -19.16 -6.22
CA GLU A 91 1.46 -19.75 -6.98
C GLU A 91 0.13 -19.63 -6.25
N LEU A 92 0.13 -19.84 -4.92
CA LEU A 92 -1.06 -19.67 -4.08
C LEU A 92 -1.46 -18.21 -3.91
N ILE A 93 -0.50 -17.29 -3.88
CA ILE A 93 -0.77 -15.85 -3.86
C ILE A 93 -1.44 -15.42 -5.17
N GLU A 94 -0.92 -15.88 -6.32
CA GLU A 94 -1.47 -15.60 -7.65
C GLU A 94 -2.88 -16.20 -7.78
N GLU A 95 -3.10 -17.46 -7.34
CA GLU A 95 -4.43 -18.08 -7.27
C GLU A 95 -5.43 -17.21 -6.48
N GLY A 96 -5.01 -16.79 -5.28
CA GLY A 96 -5.84 -15.96 -4.41
C GLY A 96 -6.20 -14.63 -5.04
N PHE A 97 -5.23 -13.99 -5.68
CA PHE A 97 -5.43 -12.71 -6.36
C PHE A 97 -6.42 -12.85 -7.53
N GLU A 98 -6.20 -13.80 -8.43
CA GLU A 98 -7.04 -13.97 -9.60
C GLU A 98 -8.49 -14.31 -9.23
N ASN A 99 -8.67 -15.22 -8.28
CA ASN A 99 -10.01 -15.60 -7.87
C ASN A 99 -10.75 -14.47 -7.13
N LEU A 100 -10.07 -13.72 -6.24
CA LEU A 100 -10.69 -12.59 -5.55
C LEU A 100 -10.98 -11.43 -6.52
N ARG A 101 -10.09 -11.17 -7.48
CA ARG A 101 -10.29 -10.17 -8.53
C ARG A 101 -11.46 -10.49 -9.44
N ASN A 102 -11.67 -11.78 -9.72
CA ASN A 102 -12.77 -12.27 -10.56
C ASN A 102 -14.07 -12.49 -9.77
N SER A 103 -14.07 -12.29 -8.46
CA SER A 103 -15.26 -12.37 -7.63
C SER A 103 -16.25 -11.23 -7.92
N LEU A 104 -17.47 -11.36 -7.44
CA LEU A 104 -18.53 -10.34 -7.61
C LEU A 104 -18.27 -9.04 -6.82
N TYR A 105 -17.23 -8.99 -5.99
CA TYR A 105 -17.00 -7.91 -5.05
C TYR A 105 -15.81 -7.04 -5.46
N PRO A 106 -15.97 -5.70 -5.53
CA PRO A 106 -14.91 -4.78 -5.93
C PRO A 106 -13.97 -4.48 -4.75
N PHE A 107 -12.73 -4.96 -4.83
CA PHE A 107 -11.67 -4.65 -3.88
C PHE A 107 -10.47 -4.02 -4.57
N GLU A 108 -9.74 -3.17 -3.85
CA GLU A 108 -8.36 -2.84 -4.18
C GLU A 108 -7.47 -3.96 -3.65
N ILE A 109 -6.93 -4.78 -4.54
CA ILE A 109 -6.15 -5.96 -4.16
C ILE A 109 -4.68 -5.70 -4.43
N SER A 110 -3.84 -5.96 -3.44
CA SER A 110 -2.39 -5.89 -3.54
C SER A 110 -1.73 -7.18 -3.04
N PHE A 111 -0.49 -7.40 -3.48
CA PHE A 111 0.33 -8.54 -3.04
C PHE A 111 1.26 -8.15 -1.90
N SER A 112 1.55 -9.13 -1.05
CA SER A 112 2.67 -9.09 -0.12
C SER A 112 3.71 -10.14 -0.49
N ASP A 113 4.84 -10.12 0.22
CA ASP A 113 5.85 -11.19 0.13
C ASP A 113 5.27 -12.54 0.59
N VAL A 114 5.97 -13.63 0.28
CA VAL A 114 5.70 -14.96 0.83
C VAL A 114 6.05 -14.98 2.32
N PHE A 115 5.22 -15.62 3.15
CA PHE A 115 5.44 -15.82 4.58
C PHE A 115 5.26 -17.29 4.92
N GLU A 116 5.98 -17.76 5.95
CA GLU A 116 5.88 -19.14 6.40
C GLU A 116 4.57 -19.41 7.16
N THR A 117 4.07 -18.42 7.87
CA THR A 117 2.86 -18.54 8.70
C THR A 117 1.89 -17.37 8.51
N PRO A 118 0.56 -17.61 8.67
CA PRO A 118 -0.42 -16.53 8.63
C PRO A 118 -0.22 -15.50 9.75
N GLU A 119 0.25 -15.92 10.92
CA GLU A 119 0.48 -15.05 12.08
C GLU A 119 1.55 -13.99 11.76
N GLU A 120 2.69 -14.41 11.19
CA GLU A 120 3.78 -13.52 10.80
C GLU A 120 3.31 -12.48 9.76
N PHE A 121 2.57 -12.93 8.76
CA PHE A 121 1.96 -12.05 7.77
C PHE A 121 1.00 -11.04 8.41
N PHE A 122 0.09 -11.49 9.24
CA PHE A 122 -0.92 -10.62 9.85
C PHE A 122 -0.31 -9.60 10.80
N GLU A 123 0.69 -9.97 11.59
CA GLU A 123 1.40 -9.00 12.45
C GLU A 123 2.09 -7.91 11.64
N LYS A 124 2.78 -8.29 10.56
CA LYS A 124 3.44 -7.31 9.69
C LYS A 124 2.42 -6.40 9.01
N LEU A 125 1.33 -6.98 8.48
CA LEU A 125 0.28 -6.22 7.81
C LEU A 125 -0.42 -5.25 8.76
N GLU A 126 -0.73 -5.67 9.98
CA GLU A 126 -1.36 -4.81 10.98
C GLU A 126 -0.54 -3.55 11.23
N ARG A 127 0.78 -3.68 11.41
CA ARG A 127 1.69 -2.53 11.59
C ARG A 127 1.62 -1.59 10.39
N VAL A 128 1.69 -2.13 9.17
CA VAL A 128 1.63 -1.34 7.93
C VAL A 128 0.32 -0.57 7.82
N LEU A 129 -0.82 -1.24 8.03
CA LEU A 129 -2.14 -0.62 7.93
C LEU A 129 -2.34 0.46 9.00
N ARG A 130 -1.86 0.24 10.23
CA ARG A 130 -1.93 1.23 11.31
C ARG A 130 -1.10 2.46 10.98
N VAL A 131 0.16 2.27 10.55
CA VAL A 131 1.05 3.36 10.14
C VAL A 131 0.43 4.18 9.01
N ARG A 132 -0.07 3.54 7.95
CA ARG A 132 -0.75 4.24 6.84
C ARG A 132 -1.93 5.08 7.30
N LYS A 133 -2.64 4.64 8.30
CA LYS A 133 -3.80 5.35 8.81
C LYS A 133 -3.44 6.55 9.69
N GLU A 134 -2.34 6.49 10.41
CA GLU A 134 -1.82 7.57 11.25
C GLU A 134 -1.18 8.68 10.40
N LEU A 135 -0.71 8.34 9.19
CA LEU A 135 -0.13 9.28 8.26
C LEU A 135 -1.17 10.30 7.75
N LYS A 136 -0.82 11.56 7.86
CA LYS A 136 -1.65 12.66 7.35
C LYS A 136 -1.56 12.73 5.83
N THR A 137 -2.69 12.83 5.16
CA THR A 137 -2.74 13.08 3.72
C THR A 137 -2.51 14.55 3.40
N VAL A 138 -1.94 14.83 2.24
CA VAL A 138 -1.69 16.17 1.70
C VAL A 138 -2.62 16.40 0.52
N ASP A 139 -3.57 17.28 0.69
CA ASP A 139 -4.50 17.71 -0.36
C ASP A 139 -3.87 18.88 -1.16
N LYS A 140 -3.00 18.51 -2.11
CA LYS A 140 -2.35 19.44 -3.08
C LYS A 140 -2.23 18.72 -4.40
N ALA A 141 -2.34 19.50 -5.50
CA ALA A 141 -2.06 18.95 -6.83
C ALA A 141 -0.60 18.45 -6.89
N PRO A 142 -0.34 17.34 -7.61
CA PRO A 142 1.01 16.75 -7.69
C PRO A 142 2.07 17.76 -8.16
N GLU A 143 1.72 18.62 -9.11
CA GLU A 143 2.57 19.64 -9.67
C GLU A 143 3.01 20.67 -8.60
N ASP A 144 2.12 21.03 -7.70
CA ASP A 144 2.38 22.00 -6.60
C ASP A 144 3.29 21.42 -5.51
N LYS A 145 3.47 20.11 -5.50
CA LYS A 145 4.40 19.45 -4.58
C LYS A 145 5.83 19.43 -5.10
N ILE A 146 6.07 19.71 -6.38
CA ILE A 146 7.41 19.69 -6.99
C ILE A 146 8.06 21.05 -6.83
N GLN A 147 9.22 21.11 -6.18
CA GLN A 147 10.00 22.34 -6.07
C GLN A 147 10.92 22.51 -7.27
N GLY A 148 10.87 23.68 -7.90
CA GLY A 148 11.69 23.99 -9.07
C GLY A 148 10.90 23.90 -10.38
N SER A 149 11.58 24.17 -11.49
CA SER A 149 11.02 24.10 -12.85
C SER A 149 11.40 22.79 -13.54
N HIS A 150 10.74 22.48 -14.64
CA HIS A 150 11.11 21.33 -15.50
C HIS A 150 12.60 21.31 -15.88
N SER A 151 13.22 22.50 -16.06
CA SER A 151 14.63 22.64 -16.42
C SER A 151 15.60 22.25 -15.30
N THR A 152 15.12 22.10 -14.07
CA THR A 152 15.95 21.68 -12.93
C THR A 152 15.96 20.16 -12.69
N ILE A 153 15.25 19.39 -13.52
CA ILE A 153 15.13 17.94 -13.43
C ILE A 153 15.80 17.33 -14.66
N ILE A 154 16.75 16.40 -14.43
CA ILE A 154 17.41 15.67 -15.52
C ILE A 154 16.44 14.70 -16.20
N GLY A 155 16.75 14.27 -17.44
CA GLY A 155 15.92 13.33 -18.18
C GLY A 155 14.70 13.96 -18.85
N GLY A 156 14.59 15.30 -18.87
CA GLY A 156 13.57 16.03 -19.61
C GLY A 156 12.13 15.62 -19.20
N ARG A 157 11.28 15.29 -20.19
CA ARG A 157 9.88 14.92 -19.96
C ARG A 157 9.74 13.60 -19.18
N GLU A 158 10.60 12.64 -19.46
CA GLU A 158 10.59 11.32 -18.83
C GLU A 158 10.98 11.44 -17.33
N GLY A 159 12.07 12.15 -17.04
CA GLY A 159 12.49 12.44 -15.67
C GLY A 159 11.42 13.18 -14.88
N TYR A 160 10.78 14.18 -15.48
CA TYR A 160 9.69 14.91 -14.83
C TYR A 160 8.47 14.01 -14.57
N SER A 161 8.11 13.11 -15.49
CA SER A 161 7.02 12.16 -15.31
C SER A 161 7.25 11.22 -14.11
N LEU A 162 8.49 10.74 -13.95
CA LEU A 162 8.88 9.92 -12.80
C LEU A 162 8.80 10.70 -11.48
N ILE A 163 9.21 11.96 -11.47
CA ILE A 163 9.08 12.83 -10.28
C ILE A 163 7.60 13.11 -9.97
N LEU A 164 6.79 13.34 -11.00
CA LEU A 164 5.36 13.56 -10.86
C LEU A 164 4.65 12.33 -10.26
N SER A 165 5.09 11.11 -10.61
CA SER A 165 4.53 9.88 -10.02
C SER A 165 4.72 9.82 -8.50
N LEU A 166 5.90 10.22 -8.00
CA LEU A 166 6.11 10.33 -6.56
C LEU A 166 5.19 11.37 -5.91
N ALA A 167 5.01 12.52 -6.58
CA ALA A 167 4.18 13.60 -6.08
C ALA A 167 2.68 13.25 -6.03
N ARG A 168 2.21 12.27 -6.83
CA ARG A 168 0.83 11.75 -6.77
C ARG A 168 0.52 11.04 -5.45
N CYS A 169 1.52 10.50 -4.77
CA CYS A 169 1.30 9.86 -3.47
C CYS A 169 0.72 10.88 -2.48
N PRO A 170 -0.43 10.57 -1.82
CA PRO A 170 -1.09 11.50 -0.90
C PRO A 170 -0.27 11.80 0.35
N TYR A 171 0.72 10.99 0.67
CA TYR A 171 1.61 11.17 1.82
C TYR A 171 2.89 11.95 1.50
N VAL A 172 3.06 12.39 0.25
CA VAL A 172 4.17 13.27 -0.15
C VAL A 172 3.75 14.72 0.01
N LYS A 173 4.48 15.46 0.85
CA LYS A 173 4.34 16.90 1.06
C LYS A 173 5.03 17.72 -0.04
N LYS A 174 6.23 17.26 -0.43
CA LYS A 174 7.09 18.01 -1.34
C LYS A 174 8.15 17.09 -1.96
N VAL A 175 8.47 17.33 -3.22
CA VAL A 175 9.61 16.71 -3.91
C VAL A 175 10.61 17.82 -4.26
N VAL A 176 11.85 17.65 -3.80
CA VAL A 176 12.91 18.64 -3.94
C VAL A 176 14.04 18.05 -4.77
N PRO A 177 14.21 18.50 -6.04
CA PRO A 177 15.39 18.16 -6.83
C PRO A 177 16.65 18.75 -6.18
N GLY A 178 17.63 17.90 -5.98
CA GLY A 178 18.91 18.28 -5.41
C GLY A 178 19.99 18.43 -6.47
N VAL A 179 21.25 18.28 -6.03
CA VAL A 179 22.44 18.45 -6.88
C VAL A 179 22.49 17.40 -7.98
N ILE A 180 22.91 17.83 -9.15
CA ILE A 180 23.19 16.98 -10.31
C ILE A 180 24.69 16.68 -10.32
N GLU A 181 25.03 15.40 -10.35
CA GLU A 181 26.41 14.90 -10.46
C GLU A 181 26.57 14.16 -11.80
N GLY A 182 27.74 14.29 -12.43
CA GLY A 182 28.06 13.64 -13.71
C GLY A 182 27.96 14.59 -14.92
N ASN A 183 28.49 14.13 -16.05
CA ASN A 183 28.46 14.87 -17.32
C ASN A 183 27.34 14.36 -18.22
N ALA A 184 26.57 15.26 -18.78
CA ALA A 184 25.40 15.01 -19.65
C ALA A 184 25.75 14.42 -21.04
N THR A 185 26.74 13.53 -21.15
CA THR A 185 27.27 13.03 -22.42
C THR A 185 27.08 11.54 -22.63
N SER A 186 25.97 10.95 -22.23
CA SER A 186 25.71 9.56 -22.61
C SER A 186 24.48 9.40 -23.47
N ILE A 187 24.73 8.94 -24.66
CA ILE A 187 23.74 8.49 -25.62
C ILE A 187 23.30 7.07 -25.21
N GLY A 188 22.04 6.90 -24.84
CA GLY A 188 21.40 5.59 -24.78
C GLY A 188 21.33 4.92 -23.40
N GLY A 189 20.30 5.24 -22.67
CA GLY A 189 19.76 4.50 -21.53
C GLY A 189 18.58 5.29 -20.98
N GLY A 190 17.38 4.72 -20.96
CA GLY A 190 16.20 5.43 -20.44
C GLY A 190 16.40 6.00 -19.04
N VAL A 191 15.61 6.99 -18.69
CA VAL A 191 15.66 7.63 -17.38
C VAL A 191 15.14 6.66 -16.32
N LYS A 192 15.87 6.55 -15.20
CA LYS A 192 15.50 5.64 -14.09
C LYS A 192 15.40 6.40 -12.78
N LEU A 193 14.38 6.06 -12.00
CA LEU A 193 14.21 6.58 -10.65
C LEU A 193 14.41 5.44 -9.63
N LYS A 194 15.42 5.59 -8.76
CA LYS A 194 15.75 4.61 -7.72
C LYS A 194 15.48 5.19 -6.33
N LEU A 195 14.49 4.66 -5.64
CA LEU A 195 14.25 4.96 -4.23
C LEU A 195 15.29 4.25 -3.37
N THR A 196 15.94 4.96 -2.45
CA THR A 196 17.08 4.42 -1.69
C THR A 196 16.73 4.08 -0.25
N ARG A 197 16.49 5.05 0.59
CA ARG A 197 16.26 4.88 2.02
C ARG A 197 15.40 6.00 2.60
N SER A 198 14.81 5.74 3.79
CA SER A 198 14.24 6.78 4.64
C SER A 198 15.29 7.38 5.58
N ASP A 199 15.11 8.64 5.97
CA ASP A 199 15.89 9.29 7.04
C ASP A 199 15.15 9.20 8.39
N GLU A 200 15.79 9.70 9.46
CA GLU A 200 15.23 9.67 10.83
C GLU A 200 13.92 10.47 10.99
N LYS A 201 13.63 11.37 10.04
CA LYS A 201 12.40 12.18 10.00
C LYS A 201 11.32 11.58 9.09
N GLY A 202 11.58 10.39 8.55
CA GLY A 202 10.66 9.70 7.64
C GLY A 202 10.66 10.22 6.20
N ASN A 203 11.56 11.15 5.82
CA ASN A 203 11.68 11.57 4.43
C ASN A 203 12.42 10.52 3.62
N VAL A 204 12.09 10.41 2.33
CA VAL A 204 12.68 9.41 1.43
C VAL A 204 13.68 10.06 0.49
N ARG A 205 14.82 9.40 0.29
CA ARG A 205 15.81 9.78 -0.71
C ARG A 205 15.67 8.93 -1.96
N ALA A 206 15.76 9.57 -3.11
CA ALA A 206 15.78 8.92 -4.41
C ALA A 206 16.93 9.44 -5.28
N LEU A 207 17.27 8.67 -6.29
CA LEU A 207 18.24 9.04 -7.33
C LEU A 207 17.53 8.97 -8.68
N LEU A 208 17.50 10.09 -9.39
CA LEU A 208 17.10 10.13 -10.78
C LEU A 208 18.35 9.97 -11.63
N ILE A 209 18.36 9.00 -12.54
CA ILE A 209 19.52 8.60 -13.32
C ILE A 209 19.17 8.76 -14.79
N ASP A 210 19.97 9.55 -15.52
CA ASP A 210 19.88 9.74 -16.96
C ASP A 210 21.28 9.55 -17.57
N GLY A 211 21.51 8.38 -18.13
CA GLY A 211 22.83 7.98 -18.59
C GLY A 211 23.89 8.03 -17.50
N SER A 212 24.92 8.91 -17.66
CA SER A 212 25.99 9.14 -16.68
C SER A 212 25.65 10.24 -15.65
N SER A 213 24.54 10.94 -15.82
CA SER A 213 24.09 11.99 -14.90
C SER A 213 23.21 11.41 -13.82
N VAL A 214 23.44 11.79 -12.57
CA VAL A 214 22.66 11.40 -11.41
C VAL A 214 22.22 12.64 -10.66
N GLN A 215 20.93 12.72 -10.37
CA GLN A 215 20.37 13.79 -9.56
C GLN A 215 19.80 13.23 -8.28
N GLN A 216 20.16 13.80 -7.15
CA GLN A 216 19.56 13.47 -5.86
C GLN A 216 18.15 14.08 -5.79
N ILE A 217 17.20 13.30 -5.32
CA ILE A 217 15.82 13.73 -5.12
C ILE A 217 15.45 13.51 -3.65
N HIS A 218 14.98 14.56 -3.00
CA HIS A 218 14.50 14.52 -1.62
C HIS A 218 12.97 14.54 -1.63
N VAL A 219 12.36 13.49 -1.12
CA VAL A 219 10.91 13.35 -1.01
C VAL A 219 10.53 13.61 0.45
N ILE A 220 9.98 14.79 0.71
CA ILE A 220 9.48 15.18 2.02
C ILE A 220 8.11 14.56 2.20
N THR A 221 7.96 13.74 3.23
CA THR A 221 6.74 12.96 3.47
C THR A 221 5.96 13.46 4.69
N THR A 222 4.82 12.84 4.96
CA THR A 222 4.04 13.08 6.18
C THR A 222 4.48 12.19 7.35
N ALA A 223 5.38 11.23 7.11
CA ALA A 223 5.97 10.42 8.15
C ALA A 223 6.69 11.28 9.20
N SER A 224 6.68 10.82 10.43
CA SER A 224 7.26 11.51 11.59
C SER A 224 8.54 10.85 12.09
N ASN A 225 8.80 9.62 11.67
CA ASN A 225 9.95 8.82 12.08
C ASN A 225 10.41 7.90 10.94
N ARG A 226 11.54 7.25 11.14
CA ARG A 226 12.15 6.37 10.15
C ARG A 226 11.29 5.15 9.79
N GLU A 227 10.61 4.56 10.78
CA GLU A 227 9.78 3.35 10.56
C GLU A 227 8.61 3.66 9.62
N GLU A 228 7.87 4.74 9.90
CA GLU A 228 6.82 5.24 8.99
C GLU A 228 7.36 5.57 7.60
N GLY A 229 8.57 6.15 7.53
CA GLY A 229 9.24 6.48 6.28
C GLY A 229 9.65 5.25 5.47
N GLU A 230 10.07 4.15 6.11
CA GLU A 230 10.38 2.88 5.43
C GLU A 230 9.11 2.23 4.86
N GLU A 231 7.98 2.32 5.55
CA GLU A 231 6.70 1.87 5.02
C GLU A 231 6.24 2.71 3.82
N LEU A 232 6.39 4.04 3.91
CA LEU A 232 6.12 4.91 2.77
C LEU A 232 7.05 4.65 1.58
N LEU A 233 8.31 4.30 1.83
CA LEU A 233 9.25 3.95 0.76
C LEU A 233 8.77 2.72 -0.01
N LYS A 234 8.20 1.72 0.65
CA LYS A 234 7.59 0.55 -0.03
C LYS A 234 6.39 0.96 -0.87
N LEU A 235 5.51 1.79 -0.32
CA LEU A 235 4.35 2.33 -1.04
C LEU A 235 4.79 3.14 -2.28
N LEU A 236 5.77 4.02 -2.15
CA LEU A 236 6.29 4.86 -3.24
C LEU A 236 6.91 4.03 -4.39
N ARG A 237 7.46 2.85 -4.09
CA ARG A 237 7.94 1.93 -5.12
C ARG A 237 6.82 1.47 -6.06
N GLY A 238 5.59 1.28 -5.56
CA GLY A 238 4.41 1.00 -6.37
C GLY A 238 4.16 2.11 -7.39
N TYR A 239 4.08 3.36 -6.94
CA TYR A 239 3.86 4.53 -7.81
C TYR A 239 4.90 4.72 -8.92
N VAL A 240 6.11 4.20 -8.73
CA VAL A 240 7.21 4.30 -9.71
C VAL A 240 7.18 3.14 -10.70
N ARG A 241 6.86 1.92 -10.26
CA ARG A 241 6.79 0.73 -11.13
C ARG A 241 5.75 0.86 -12.22
N ASP A 242 4.57 1.38 -11.90
CA ASP A 242 3.45 1.56 -12.85
C ASP A 242 3.80 2.44 -14.07
N ILE A 243 4.98 3.05 -14.12
CA ILE A 243 5.44 3.92 -15.21
C ILE A 243 6.69 3.35 -15.90
N GLN A 244 7.42 2.43 -15.25
CA GLN A 244 8.65 1.84 -15.77
C GLN A 244 8.43 0.49 -16.47
N ASP A 245 7.24 -0.10 -16.30
CA ASP A 245 6.71 -1.27 -17.03
C ASP A 245 5.82 -0.81 -18.21
#